data_dfabb9113fffc334fd8b08fd26ff6414
#
_entry.id   dfabb9113fffc334fd8b08fd26ff6414
#
_cell.length_a   1.000
_cell.length_b   1.000
_cell.length_c   1.000
_cell.angle_alpha   90.00
_cell.angle_beta   90.00
_cell.angle_gamma   90.00
#
_symmetry.space_group_name_H-M   'P 1'
#
loop_
_entity.id
_entity.type
_entity.pdbx_description
1 polymer ?
#
loop_
_entity_poly.entity_id
_entity_poly.type
_entity_poly.pdbx_seq_one_letter_code
_entity_poly.pdbx_strand_id
1 'polypeptide(L)'
;MKTLATLALLVAVGQAQQPPDHPSITFAGHTYTPRSIVERNMRTEADQTGQFPPHKIIANIYYVGTKTLSSFLIVTPQGNILLDSTYERNVRTIEKSVKQLGFKFSDVKILLGNHAHGDHQEGDALVKELTGAQVMAMAEDVPALEAIKPGGKKHPIDKVLHDGESVTLGGTTLVAHLTAGHTRGCTTWTTTAQEAGKTYNVVFGCSLRAPTPITPPIAAEFERSFKAVRALPCDIQLGDHPAEYAMEEKYAKLKPGTPNPFIDAASCRREVDLEEAMFHAILNESPQPKAAR
;
A
#
# COMPACT_ATOMS: atom_id res chain seq x y z
N MET A 1 -17.50 26.65 -51.74
CA MET A 1 -17.92 26.22 -50.38
C MET A 1 -17.24 24.91 -50.09
N LYS A 2 -16.22 24.88 -49.25
CA LYS A 2 -15.52 23.66 -48.82
C LYS A 2 -15.99 23.31 -47.39
N THR A 3 -16.73 22.23 -47.25
CA THR A 3 -17.21 21.73 -45.97
C THR A 3 -16.05 21.00 -45.28
N LEU A 4 -15.59 21.55 -44.16
CA LEU A 4 -14.68 20.85 -43.25
C LEU A 4 -15.50 19.85 -42.42
N ALA A 5 -15.23 18.58 -42.57
CA ALA A 5 -15.72 17.53 -41.68
C ALA A 5 -14.80 17.45 -40.47
N THR A 6 -15.32 17.85 -39.29
CA THR A 6 -14.62 17.71 -38.02
C THR A 6 -14.77 16.27 -37.53
N LEU A 7 -13.68 15.51 -37.57
CA LEU A 7 -13.63 14.16 -37.02
C LEU A 7 -13.47 14.27 -35.50
N ALA A 8 -14.54 13.99 -34.77
CA ALA A 8 -14.50 13.89 -33.31
C ALA A 8 -13.86 12.54 -32.92
N LEU A 9 -12.65 12.58 -32.38
CA LEU A 9 -12.00 11.40 -31.79
C LEU A 9 -12.68 11.13 -30.43
N LEU A 10 -13.54 10.13 -30.38
CA LEU A 10 -14.05 9.57 -29.13
C LEU A 10 -12.91 8.80 -28.45
N VAL A 11 -12.29 9.40 -27.46
CA VAL A 11 -11.41 8.70 -26.53
C VAL A 11 -12.31 7.84 -25.63
N ALA A 12 -12.38 6.55 -25.92
CA ALA A 12 -13.00 5.59 -25.01
C ALA A 12 -12.14 5.52 -23.75
N VAL A 13 -12.57 6.18 -22.69
CA VAL A 13 -12.06 5.95 -21.33
C VAL A 13 -12.48 4.53 -20.98
N GLY A 14 -11.55 3.58 -21.07
CA GLY A 14 -11.77 2.21 -20.65
C GLY A 14 -12.17 2.21 -19.17
N GLN A 15 -13.43 1.87 -18.88
CA GLN A 15 -13.83 1.58 -17.51
C GLN A 15 -12.98 0.41 -17.03
N ALA A 16 -12.23 0.61 -15.95
CA ALA A 16 -11.51 -0.48 -15.31
C ALA A 16 -12.53 -1.60 -15.01
N GLN A 17 -12.31 -2.76 -15.63
CA GLN A 17 -13.22 -3.89 -15.51
C GLN A 17 -13.23 -4.34 -14.05
N GLN A 18 -14.41 -4.39 -13.44
CA GLN A 18 -14.51 -4.83 -12.05
C GLN A 18 -14.02 -6.28 -11.91
N PRO A 19 -13.30 -6.62 -10.81
CA PRO A 19 -12.88 -7.99 -10.56
C PRO A 19 -14.07 -8.96 -10.59
N PRO A 20 -13.86 -10.22 -11.01
CA PRO A 20 -14.93 -11.21 -11.07
C PRO A 20 -15.36 -11.68 -9.66
N ASP A 21 -16.58 -12.24 -9.60
CA ASP A 21 -17.11 -12.89 -8.39
C ASP A 21 -16.70 -14.35 -8.24
N HIS A 22 -15.76 -14.81 -9.04
CA HIS A 22 -15.19 -16.16 -9.00
C HIS A 22 -13.69 -16.11 -9.32
N PRO A 23 -12.91 -17.09 -8.86
CA PRO A 23 -13.30 -18.16 -7.96
C PRO A 23 -13.75 -17.66 -6.59
N SER A 24 -14.40 -18.53 -5.82
CA SER A 24 -14.67 -18.29 -4.41
C SER A 24 -13.88 -19.25 -3.54
N ILE A 25 -13.38 -18.74 -2.43
CA ILE A 25 -12.68 -19.53 -1.40
C ILE A 25 -13.31 -19.28 -0.05
N THR A 26 -13.24 -20.28 0.85
CA THR A 26 -13.58 -20.10 2.27
C THR A 26 -12.29 -20.00 3.07
N PHE A 27 -12.11 -18.88 3.77
CA PHE A 27 -10.94 -18.65 4.61
C PHE A 27 -11.37 -18.09 5.97
N ALA A 28 -10.91 -18.70 7.07
CA ALA A 28 -11.27 -18.33 8.44
C ALA A 28 -12.79 -18.18 8.67
N GLY A 29 -13.59 -19.04 8.02
CA GLY A 29 -15.07 -19.04 8.16
C GLY A 29 -15.81 -18.02 7.31
N HIS A 30 -15.13 -17.25 6.46
CA HIS A 30 -15.71 -16.28 5.54
C HIS A 30 -15.48 -16.70 4.08
N THR A 31 -16.44 -16.41 3.21
CA THR A 31 -16.31 -16.61 1.76
C THR A 31 -15.77 -15.35 1.12
N TYR A 32 -14.72 -15.51 0.30
CA TYR A 32 -14.08 -14.45 -0.45
C TYR A 32 -14.11 -14.74 -1.95
N THR A 33 -14.22 -13.69 -2.74
CA THR A 33 -14.01 -13.65 -4.19
C THR A 33 -13.04 -12.52 -4.52
N PRO A 34 -12.42 -12.48 -5.70
CA PRO A 34 -11.57 -11.34 -6.08
C PRO A 34 -12.29 -9.99 -5.92
N ARG A 35 -13.59 -9.92 -6.27
CA ARG A 35 -14.41 -8.73 -6.09
C ARG A 35 -14.59 -8.38 -4.62
N SER A 36 -14.98 -9.34 -3.79
CA SER A 36 -15.26 -9.09 -2.36
C SER A 36 -14.01 -8.62 -1.60
N ILE A 37 -12.80 -9.04 -2.01
CA ILE A 37 -11.54 -8.54 -1.44
C ILE A 37 -11.35 -7.06 -1.80
N VAL A 38 -11.57 -6.68 -3.07
CA VAL A 38 -11.51 -5.27 -3.49
C VAL A 38 -12.55 -4.43 -2.75
N GLU A 39 -13.79 -4.90 -2.66
CA GLU A 39 -14.86 -4.20 -1.94
C GLU A 39 -14.55 -4.04 -0.45
N ARG A 40 -13.95 -5.04 0.18
CA ARG A 40 -13.45 -4.97 1.57
C ARG A 40 -12.41 -3.88 1.73
N ASN A 41 -11.45 -3.79 0.83
CA ASN A 41 -10.33 -2.87 0.92
C ASN A 41 -10.74 -1.43 0.55
N MET A 42 -11.54 -1.25 -0.49
CA MET A 42 -11.86 0.08 -1.04
C MET A 42 -13.13 0.69 -0.45
N ARG A 43 -14.14 -0.11 -0.09
CA ARG A 43 -15.45 0.34 0.38
C ARG A 43 -16.05 1.44 -0.52
N THR A 44 -16.62 2.49 0.07
CA THR A 44 -17.19 3.63 -0.66
C THR A 44 -16.16 4.71 -0.94
N GLU A 45 -16.43 5.60 -1.90
CA GLU A 45 -15.59 6.78 -2.15
C GLU A 45 -15.50 7.68 -0.90
N ALA A 46 -16.57 7.80 -0.13
CA ALA A 46 -16.57 8.54 1.12
C ALA A 46 -15.63 7.93 2.18
N ASP A 47 -15.45 6.61 2.18
CA ASP A 47 -14.49 5.94 3.06
C ASP A 47 -13.05 6.11 2.56
N GLN A 48 -12.84 6.13 1.23
CA GLN A 48 -11.53 6.36 0.63
C GLN A 48 -10.99 7.78 0.89
N THR A 49 -11.88 8.76 1.12
CA THR A 49 -11.52 10.16 1.39
C THR A 49 -11.73 10.58 2.84
N GLY A 50 -12.56 9.83 3.58
CA GLY A 50 -12.92 10.12 4.96
C GLY A 50 -11.72 9.92 5.91
N GLN A 51 -11.37 10.98 6.66
CA GLN A 51 -10.33 10.88 7.69
C GLN A 51 -10.67 9.79 8.70
N PHE A 52 -9.72 8.89 8.98
CA PHE A 52 -9.77 8.05 10.17
C PHE A 52 -9.09 8.79 11.34
N PRO A 53 -9.50 8.60 12.61
CA PRO A 53 -8.83 9.23 13.74
C PRO A 53 -7.33 8.92 13.74
N PRO A 54 -6.44 9.93 13.60
CA PRO A 54 -5.02 9.69 13.61
C PRO A 54 -4.58 9.23 15.00
N HIS A 55 -3.72 8.23 15.06
CA HIS A 55 -3.31 7.61 16.31
C HIS A 55 -1.91 7.01 16.24
N LYS A 56 -1.31 6.85 17.40
CA LYS A 56 -0.06 6.13 17.55
C LYS A 56 -0.32 4.62 17.41
N ILE A 57 0.46 3.97 16.57
CA ILE A 57 0.45 2.51 16.45
C ILE A 57 1.43 1.91 17.46
N ILE A 58 2.71 2.26 17.36
CA ILE A 58 3.76 1.82 18.28
C ILE A 58 4.94 2.80 18.21
N ALA A 59 5.63 3.01 19.33
CA ALA A 59 6.86 3.81 19.40
C ALA A 59 6.73 5.17 18.67
N ASN A 60 7.36 5.33 17.52
CA ASN A 60 7.37 6.52 16.69
C ASN A 60 6.57 6.36 15.39
N ILE A 61 5.75 5.33 15.27
CA ILE A 61 4.93 5.02 14.09
C ILE A 61 3.47 5.40 14.38
N TYR A 62 2.89 6.21 13.49
CA TYR A 62 1.54 6.74 13.60
C TYR A 62 0.74 6.47 12.33
N TYR A 63 -0.57 6.21 12.49
CA TYR A 63 -1.54 6.18 11.40
C TYR A 63 -2.03 7.58 11.09
N VAL A 64 -2.02 8.00 9.83
CA VAL A 64 -2.45 9.33 9.38
C VAL A 64 -3.37 9.29 8.14
N GLY A 65 -3.74 8.08 7.69
CA GLY A 65 -4.51 7.85 6.47
C GLY A 65 -6.02 8.09 6.60
N THR A 66 -6.74 7.51 5.65
CA THR A 66 -8.21 7.54 5.58
C THR A 66 -8.80 6.26 6.19
N LYS A 67 -10.12 6.04 6.04
CA LYS A 67 -10.75 4.81 6.54
C LYS A 67 -10.35 3.56 5.75
N THR A 68 -9.93 3.69 4.49
CA THR A 68 -9.63 2.55 3.62
C THR A 68 -8.26 2.61 2.95
N LEU A 69 -7.57 3.75 3.01
CA LEU A 69 -6.24 3.92 2.43
C LEU A 69 -5.25 4.27 3.54
N SER A 70 -4.28 3.38 3.73
CA SER A 70 -3.28 3.59 4.77
C SER A 70 -2.30 4.68 4.38
N SER A 71 -1.89 5.45 5.36
CA SER A 71 -0.73 6.34 5.31
C SER A 71 -0.10 6.35 6.69
N PHE A 72 1.22 6.22 6.76
CA PHE A 72 1.94 6.12 8.02
C PHE A 72 2.96 7.23 8.16
N LEU A 73 2.99 7.87 9.33
CA LEU A 73 4.02 8.83 9.69
C LEU A 73 5.01 8.17 10.65
N ILE A 74 6.27 8.11 10.27
CA ILE A 74 7.37 7.65 11.12
C ILE A 74 8.15 8.88 11.57
N VAL A 75 8.05 9.20 12.86
CA VAL A 75 8.61 10.42 13.45
C VAL A 75 10.04 10.17 13.91
N THR A 76 10.96 11.05 13.52
CA THR A 76 12.37 10.98 13.93
C THR A 76 12.91 12.35 14.35
N PRO A 77 14.03 12.40 15.10
CA PRO A 77 14.64 13.68 15.50
C PRO A 77 15.14 14.56 14.33
N GLN A 78 15.34 13.97 13.14
CA GLN A 78 15.85 14.67 11.96
C GLN A 78 14.79 14.98 10.92
N GLY A 79 13.51 14.79 11.27
CA GLY A 79 12.34 14.93 10.39
C GLY A 79 11.58 13.63 10.30
N ASN A 80 10.56 13.58 9.46
CA ASN A 80 9.63 12.47 9.38
C ASN A 80 9.72 11.75 8.03
N ILE A 81 9.41 10.46 8.04
CA ILE A 81 9.16 9.68 6.84
C ILE A 81 7.64 9.52 6.72
N LEU A 82 7.08 9.80 5.54
CA LEU A 82 5.70 9.47 5.20
C LEU A 82 5.73 8.25 4.28
N LEU A 83 4.92 7.24 4.58
CA LEU A 83 4.71 6.08 3.74
C LEU A 83 3.29 6.12 3.20
N ASP A 84 3.15 6.15 1.88
CA ASP A 84 1.96 6.34 1.06
C ASP A 84 1.28 7.72 1.22
N SER A 85 1.24 8.46 0.11
CA SER A 85 0.54 9.76 0.02
C SER A 85 -0.94 9.60 -0.28
N THR A 86 -1.36 8.41 -0.70
CA THR A 86 -2.69 8.05 -1.20
C THR A 86 -3.11 8.87 -2.43
N TYR A 87 -4.43 9.08 -2.69
CA TYR A 87 -4.88 9.98 -3.73
C TYR A 87 -4.48 11.44 -3.44
N GLU A 88 -4.22 12.24 -4.48
CA GLU A 88 -3.88 13.66 -4.33
C GLU A 88 -4.92 14.41 -3.48
N ARG A 89 -6.22 14.13 -3.68
CA ARG A 89 -7.32 14.73 -2.91
C ARG A 89 -7.26 14.44 -1.40
N ASN A 90 -6.52 13.42 -0.97
CA ASN A 90 -6.38 13.04 0.44
C ASN A 90 -5.19 13.71 1.13
N VAL A 91 -4.24 14.31 0.40
CA VAL A 91 -3.02 14.89 0.98
C VAL A 91 -3.34 15.92 2.06
N ARG A 92 -4.39 16.72 1.88
CA ARG A 92 -4.83 17.69 2.91
C ARG A 92 -5.45 17.02 4.13
N THR A 93 -6.07 15.86 3.97
CA THR A 93 -6.57 15.03 5.08
C THR A 93 -5.39 14.44 5.87
N ILE A 94 -4.35 13.94 5.19
CA ILE A 94 -3.12 13.46 5.83
C ILE A 94 -2.41 14.61 6.56
N GLU A 95 -2.25 15.78 5.94
CA GLU A 95 -1.68 16.96 6.59
C GLU A 95 -2.44 17.33 7.88
N LYS A 96 -3.78 17.30 7.84
CA LYS A 96 -4.62 17.55 9.01
C LYS A 96 -4.39 16.50 10.10
N SER A 97 -4.30 15.22 9.74
CA SER A 97 -4.02 14.12 10.67
C SER A 97 -2.66 14.30 11.36
N VAL A 98 -1.62 14.65 10.58
CA VAL A 98 -0.28 14.94 11.12
C VAL A 98 -0.31 16.10 12.13
N LYS A 99 -1.03 17.18 11.80
CA LYS A 99 -1.20 18.34 12.70
C LYS A 99 -1.98 18.00 13.99
N GLN A 100 -3.01 17.15 13.89
CA GLN A 100 -3.78 16.70 15.06
C GLN A 100 -2.93 15.88 16.04
N LEU A 101 -1.92 15.18 15.55
CA LEU A 101 -0.93 14.46 16.38
C LEU A 101 0.12 15.39 16.99
N GLY A 102 0.10 16.70 16.69
CA GLY A 102 1.06 17.68 17.18
C GLY A 102 2.34 17.81 16.35
N PHE A 103 2.39 17.18 15.17
CA PHE A 103 3.54 17.26 14.27
C PHE A 103 3.33 18.30 13.15
N LYS A 104 4.43 18.72 12.53
CA LYS A 104 4.38 19.61 11.36
C LYS A 104 4.51 18.79 10.08
N PHE A 105 3.62 19.01 9.13
CA PHE A 105 3.67 18.34 7.82
C PHE A 105 4.95 18.71 7.05
N SER A 106 5.44 19.95 7.19
CA SER A 106 6.70 20.42 6.61
C SER A 106 7.95 19.68 7.12
N ASP A 107 7.83 18.91 8.20
CA ASP A 107 8.93 18.10 8.73
C ASP A 107 9.03 16.73 8.03
N VAL A 108 8.14 16.39 7.11
CA VAL A 108 8.30 15.24 6.22
C VAL A 108 9.48 15.50 5.29
N LYS A 109 10.51 14.66 5.40
CA LYS A 109 11.78 14.77 4.63
C LYS A 109 11.91 13.68 3.59
N ILE A 110 11.26 12.55 3.81
CA ILE A 110 11.27 11.40 2.90
C ILE A 110 9.82 10.96 2.69
N LEU A 111 9.47 10.72 1.43
CA LEU A 111 8.21 10.11 1.02
C LEU A 111 8.52 8.79 0.34
N LEU A 112 7.95 7.72 0.84
CA LEU A 112 8.02 6.37 0.32
C LEU A 112 6.65 5.93 -0.15
N GLY A 113 6.59 5.00 -1.10
CA GLY A 113 5.36 4.36 -1.52
C GLY A 113 5.46 2.85 -1.45
N ASN A 114 4.30 2.19 -1.38
CA ASN A 114 4.23 0.74 -1.47
C ASN A 114 4.18 0.28 -2.93
N HIS A 115 3.38 0.91 -3.79
CA HIS A 115 3.29 0.51 -5.20
C HIS A 115 2.65 1.59 -6.09
N ALA A 116 2.88 1.46 -7.40
CA ALA A 116 2.50 2.44 -8.42
C ALA A 116 1.01 2.40 -8.80
N HIS A 117 0.10 2.53 -7.81
CA HIS A 117 -1.30 2.80 -8.04
C HIS A 117 -1.70 4.17 -7.49
N GLY A 118 -2.77 4.77 -8.04
CA GLY A 118 -3.18 6.12 -7.68
C GLY A 118 -3.63 6.25 -6.23
N ASP A 119 -4.26 5.23 -5.69
CA ASP A 119 -4.71 5.18 -4.30
C ASP A 119 -3.56 5.12 -3.27
N HIS A 120 -2.31 4.97 -3.73
CA HIS A 120 -1.11 4.96 -2.88
C HIS A 120 -0.15 6.11 -3.18
N GLN A 121 0.07 6.48 -4.45
CA GLN A 121 1.12 7.43 -4.82
C GLN A 121 0.66 8.61 -5.70
N GLU A 122 -0.65 8.79 -5.93
CA GLU A 122 -1.14 9.96 -6.70
C GLU A 122 -0.84 11.28 -5.98
N GLY A 123 -0.75 11.27 -4.66
CA GLY A 123 -0.50 12.48 -3.86
C GLY A 123 0.97 12.93 -3.80
N ASP A 124 1.92 12.17 -4.36
CA ASP A 124 3.36 12.38 -4.17
C ASP A 124 3.82 13.78 -4.61
N ALA A 125 3.32 14.28 -5.74
CA ALA A 125 3.70 15.61 -6.23
C ALA A 125 3.25 16.73 -5.27
N LEU A 126 2.04 16.62 -4.73
CA LEU A 126 1.51 17.60 -3.77
C LEU A 126 2.22 17.52 -2.42
N VAL A 127 2.51 16.31 -1.92
CA VAL A 127 3.31 16.13 -0.70
C VAL A 127 4.68 16.79 -0.88
N LYS A 128 5.38 16.51 -1.99
CA LYS A 128 6.68 17.13 -2.28
C LYS A 128 6.60 18.64 -2.37
N GLU A 129 5.57 19.19 -3.02
CA GLU A 129 5.36 20.65 -3.12
C GLU A 129 5.20 21.30 -1.74
N LEU A 130 4.49 20.64 -0.82
CA LEU A 130 4.19 21.15 0.51
C LEU A 130 5.31 21.00 1.53
N THR A 131 6.20 20.02 1.32
CA THR A 131 7.17 19.59 2.35
C THR A 131 8.62 19.70 1.88
N GLY A 132 8.85 19.64 0.58
CA GLY A 132 10.18 19.47 -0.01
C GLY A 132 10.76 18.06 0.18
N ALA A 133 9.93 17.08 0.52
CA ALA A 133 10.35 15.71 0.76
C ALA A 133 11.05 15.09 -0.46
N GLN A 134 12.05 14.26 -0.21
CA GLN A 134 12.67 13.41 -1.20
C GLN A 134 11.75 12.21 -1.47
N VAL A 135 11.27 12.08 -2.70
CA VAL A 135 10.43 10.96 -3.14
C VAL A 135 11.31 9.82 -3.63
N MET A 136 11.11 8.64 -3.07
CA MET A 136 11.88 7.44 -3.41
C MET A 136 10.94 6.33 -3.89
N ALA A 137 11.32 5.66 -4.97
CA ALA A 137 10.50 4.62 -5.61
C ALA A 137 11.32 3.38 -5.96
N MET A 138 10.71 2.20 -5.89
CA MET A 138 11.30 0.95 -6.37
C MET A 138 11.49 1.01 -7.89
N ALA A 139 12.66 0.55 -8.36
CA ALA A 139 13.08 0.64 -9.75
C ALA A 139 12.03 0.08 -10.72
N GLU A 140 11.44 -1.05 -10.38
CA GLU A 140 10.50 -1.77 -11.22
C GLU A 140 9.14 -1.05 -11.38
N ASP A 141 8.79 -0.13 -10.46
CA ASP A 141 7.57 0.68 -10.55
C ASP A 141 7.80 2.06 -11.18
N VAL A 142 9.03 2.49 -11.42
CA VAL A 142 9.34 3.78 -12.04
C VAL A 142 8.55 4.02 -13.34
N PRO A 143 8.49 3.07 -14.31
CA PRO A 143 7.74 3.31 -15.54
C PRO A 143 6.23 3.51 -15.30
N ALA A 144 5.65 2.81 -14.34
CA ALA A 144 4.23 2.95 -13.99
C ALA A 144 3.96 4.27 -13.27
N LEU A 145 4.84 4.68 -12.35
CA LEU A 145 4.76 5.97 -11.66
C LEU A 145 4.88 7.15 -12.64
N GLU A 146 5.75 7.08 -13.63
CA GLU A 146 5.86 8.12 -14.66
C GLU A 146 4.59 8.27 -15.50
N ALA A 147 3.74 7.24 -15.57
CA ALA A 147 2.44 7.30 -16.22
C ALA A 147 1.38 8.00 -15.35
N ILE A 148 1.52 7.99 -14.03
CA ILE A 148 0.66 8.72 -13.09
C ILE A 148 1.01 10.20 -13.16
N LYS A 149 0.02 11.03 -13.49
CA LYS A 149 0.19 12.49 -13.65
C LYS A 149 -0.53 13.23 -12.51
N PRO A 150 0.02 13.23 -11.27
CA PRO A 150 -0.63 13.86 -10.13
C PRO A 150 -0.85 15.37 -10.39
N GLY A 151 -2.12 15.81 -10.30
CA GLY A 151 -2.49 17.19 -10.66
C GLY A 151 -2.07 17.60 -12.07
N GLY A 152 -1.92 16.64 -13.00
CA GLY A 152 -1.40 16.86 -14.35
C GLY A 152 0.12 17.07 -14.43
N LYS A 153 0.83 16.98 -13.30
CA LYS A 153 2.30 17.15 -13.19
C LYS A 153 3.04 15.84 -13.44
N LYS A 154 4.32 15.93 -13.77
CA LYS A 154 5.20 14.75 -13.79
C LYS A 154 5.31 14.18 -12.36
N HIS A 155 5.22 12.84 -12.24
CA HIS A 155 5.45 12.16 -10.96
C HIS A 155 6.88 12.43 -10.48
N PRO A 156 7.09 12.92 -9.25
CA PRO A 156 8.43 13.17 -8.73
C PRO A 156 9.09 11.84 -8.33
N ILE A 157 10.33 11.63 -8.77
CA ILE A 157 11.17 10.52 -8.35
C ILE A 157 12.58 11.08 -8.15
N ASP A 158 13.00 11.23 -6.89
CA ASP A 158 14.33 11.80 -6.56
C ASP A 158 15.37 10.72 -6.35
N LYS A 159 14.95 9.55 -5.92
CA LYS A 159 15.82 8.38 -5.73
C LYS A 159 15.12 7.12 -6.17
N VAL A 160 15.82 6.31 -6.96
CA VAL A 160 15.42 4.96 -7.30
C VAL A 160 16.01 4.00 -6.29
N LEU A 161 15.20 3.07 -5.80
CA LEU A 161 15.57 2.04 -4.83
C LEU A 161 15.56 0.66 -5.49
N HIS A 162 16.33 -0.25 -4.92
CA HIS A 162 16.39 -1.65 -5.31
C HIS A 162 16.07 -2.57 -4.13
N ASP A 163 15.75 -3.84 -4.42
CA ASP A 163 15.49 -4.85 -3.40
C ASP A 163 16.60 -4.93 -2.35
N GLY A 164 16.22 -4.93 -1.08
CA GLY A 164 17.14 -4.95 0.06
C GLY A 164 17.76 -3.58 0.42
N GLU A 165 17.51 -2.52 -0.34
CA GLU A 165 18.03 -1.19 0.02
C GLU A 165 17.38 -0.64 1.29
N SER A 166 18.19 0.10 2.05
CA SER A 166 17.78 0.73 3.30
C SER A 166 17.61 2.24 3.13
N VAL A 167 16.57 2.77 3.76
CA VAL A 167 16.31 4.21 3.91
C VAL A 167 16.38 4.56 5.39
N THR A 168 17.33 5.44 5.74
CA THR A 168 17.58 5.82 7.14
C THR A 168 17.37 7.31 7.34
N LEU A 169 16.62 7.68 8.39
CA LEU A 169 16.45 9.05 8.84
C LEU A 169 16.40 9.08 10.37
N GLY A 170 17.22 9.92 11.02
CA GLY A 170 17.18 10.17 12.45
C GLY A 170 17.23 8.92 13.35
N GLY A 171 17.99 7.89 12.93
CA GLY A 171 18.14 6.63 13.66
C GLY A 171 17.07 5.58 13.38
N THR A 172 16.06 5.89 12.55
CA THR A 172 15.09 4.89 12.08
C THR A 172 15.45 4.43 10.68
N THR A 173 15.49 3.11 10.47
CA THR A 173 15.83 2.49 9.18
C THR A 173 14.65 1.65 8.70
N LEU A 174 14.21 1.90 7.47
CA LEU A 174 13.29 1.04 6.73
C LEU A 174 14.07 0.27 5.66
N VAL A 175 13.75 -1.01 5.48
CA VAL A 175 14.33 -1.85 4.42
C VAL A 175 13.25 -2.13 3.38
N ALA A 176 13.58 -1.88 2.12
CA ALA A 176 12.71 -2.16 0.98
C ALA A 176 12.85 -3.63 0.56
N HIS A 177 11.74 -4.35 0.47
CA HIS A 177 11.70 -5.72 -0.05
C HIS A 177 10.82 -5.74 -1.29
N LEU A 178 11.38 -6.13 -2.42
CA LEU A 178 10.62 -6.29 -3.67
C LEU A 178 9.68 -7.50 -3.55
N THR A 179 8.39 -7.23 -3.49
CA THR A 179 7.31 -8.24 -3.42
C THR A 179 6.41 -8.10 -4.64
N ALA A 180 7.03 -8.20 -5.83
CA ALA A 180 6.39 -8.02 -7.13
C ALA A 180 5.19 -8.96 -7.36
N GLY A 181 4.26 -8.51 -8.19
CA GLY A 181 3.07 -9.25 -8.60
C GLY A 181 1.85 -8.36 -8.76
N HIS A 182 1.46 -7.64 -7.72
CA HIS A 182 0.38 -6.66 -7.75
C HIS A 182 0.74 -5.47 -8.66
N THR A 183 1.92 -4.92 -8.46
CA THR A 183 2.69 -4.16 -9.44
C THR A 183 4.07 -4.78 -9.57
N ARG A 184 4.85 -4.34 -10.54
CA ARG A 184 6.21 -4.87 -10.75
C ARG A 184 7.17 -4.48 -9.64
N GLY A 185 6.97 -3.29 -9.06
CA GLY A 185 7.77 -2.74 -7.98
C GLY A 185 7.07 -2.72 -6.62
N CYS A 186 6.00 -3.53 -6.43
CA CYS A 186 5.33 -3.66 -5.14
C CYS A 186 6.37 -3.89 -4.03
N THR A 187 6.42 -2.97 -3.06
CA THR A 187 7.46 -2.90 -2.04
C THR A 187 6.88 -3.11 -0.66
N THR A 188 7.22 -4.22 -0.02
CA THR A 188 6.98 -4.42 1.40
C THR A 188 8.11 -3.77 2.19
N TRP A 189 7.77 -2.93 3.18
CA TRP A 189 8.75 -2.26 4.02
C TRP A 189 8.86 -2.94 5.37
N THR A 190 10.09 -3.05 5.89
CA THR A 190 10.31 -3.52 7.27
C THR A 190 11.09 -2.52 8.09
N THR A 191 10.80 -2.47 9.38
CA THR A 191 11.56 -1.71 10.38
C THR A 191 11.46 -2.38 11.73
N THR A 192 12.16 -1.85 12.72
CA THR A 192 11.98 -2.22 14.13
C THR A 192 11.46 -1.04 14.94
N ALA A 193 10.62 -1.34 15.92
CA ALA A 193 10.10 -0.37 16.88
C ALA A 193 10.43 -0.80 18.30
N GLN A 194 10.87 0.14 19.15
CA GLN A 194 11.16 -0.14 20.55
C GLN A 194 10.09 0.48 21.46
N GLU A 195 9.45 -0.35 22.27
CA GLU A 195 8.46 0.11 23.23
C GLU A 195 8.57 -0.70 24.53
N ALA A 196 8.55 -0.02 25.67
CA ALA A 196 8.66 -0.64 26.99
C ALA A 196 9.87 -1.60 27.14
N GLY A 197 11.00 -1.26 26.56
CA GLY A 197 12.25 -2.07 26.63
C GLY A 197 12.27 -3.31 25.74
N LYS A 198 11.28 -3.49 24.86
CA LYS A 198 11.20 -4.57 23.87
C LYS A 198 11.33 -4.03 22.47
N THR A 199 11.94 -4.82 21.59
CA THR A 199 12.02 -4.54 20.15
C THR A 199 11.01 -5.41 19.42
N TYR A 200 10.26 -4.79 18.51
CA TYR A 200 9.25 -5.43 17.68
C TYR A 200 9.59 -5.25 16.20
N ASN A 201 9.41 -6.31 15.42
CA ASN A 201 9.55 -6.28 13.97
C ASN A 201 8.22 -5.79 13.36
N VAL A 202 8.28 -4.71 12.60
CA VAL A 202 7.13 -4.11 11.93
C VAL A 202 7.24 -4.33 10.44
N VAL A 203 6.17 -4.86 9.84
CA VAL A 203 6.03 -5.06 8.40
C VAL A 203 4.92 -4.16 7.88
N PHE A 204 5.23 -3.31 6.91
CA PHE A 204 4.26 -2.59 6.09
C PHE A 204 4.12 -3.37 4.78
N GLY A 205 3.13 -4.24 4.72
CA GLY A 205 2.90 -5.09 3.57
C GLY A 205 2.43 -4.29 2.37
N CYS A 206 2.99 -4.61 1.19
CA CYS A 206 2.39 -4.24 -0.07
C CYS A 206 1.33 -5.26 -0.44
N SER A 207 0.30 -4.85 -1.17
CA SER A 207 -0.80 -5.71 -1.61
C SER A 207 -0.29 -6.97 -2.32
N LEU A 208 -0.81 -8.12 -1.93
CA LEU A 208 -0.56 -9.40 -2.58
C LEU A 208 -1.76 -9.87 -3.41
N ARG A 209 -2.69 -8.97 -3.70
CA ARG A 209 -3.88 -9.25 -4.51
C ARG A 209 -3.50 -9.48 -5.97
N ALA A 210 -3.80 -10.68 -6.45
CA ALA A 210 -3.50 -11.08 -7.81
C ALA A 210 -4.50 -10.48 -8.83
N PRO A 211 -4.02 -10.14 -10.05
CA PRO A 211 -4.91 -9.77 -11.16
C PRO A 211 -5.66 -10.99 -11.69
N THR A 212 -6.71 -10.76 -12.45
CA THR A 212 -7.45 -11.81 -13.15
C THR A 212 -7.52 -11.45 -14.65
N PRO A 213 -7.04 -12.29 -15.58
CA PRO A 213 -6.34 -13.58 -15.36
C PRO A 213 -4.88 -13.41 -14.91
N ILE A 214 -4.31 -14.48 -14.34
CA ILE A 214 -2.89 -14.54 -13.99
C ILE A 214 -2.11 -15.09 -15.18
N THR A 215 -1.06 -14.37 -15.60
CA THR A 215 -0.11 -14.86 -16.61
C THR A 215 1.06 -15.60 -15.99
N PRO A 216 1.76 -16.52 -16.71
CA PRO A 216 2.88 -17.26 -16.12
C PRO A 216 4.00 -16.39 -15.52
N PRO A 217 4.42 -15.25 -16.12
CA PRO A 217 5.38 -14.35 -15.47
C PRO A 217 4.87 -13.78 -14.15
N ILE A 218 3.61 -13.33 -14.12
CA ILE A 218 2.96 -12.78 -12.91
C ILE A 218 2.86 -13.88 -11.83
N ALA A 219 2.48 -15.11 -12.21
CA ALA A 219 2.44 -16.24 -11.29
C ALA A 219 3.79 -16.46 -10.61
N ALA A 220 4.87 -16.46 -11.37
CA ALA A 220 6.22 -16.63 -10.82
C ALA A 220 6.66 -15.46 -9.90
N GLU A 221 6.18 -14.25 -10.14
CA GLU A 221 6.41 -13.10 -9.24
C GLU A 221 5.69 -13.32 -7.91
N PHE A 222 4.40 -13.65 -7.92
CA PHE A 222 3.61 -13.90 -6.71
C PHE A 222 4.19 -15.02 -5.86
N GLU A 223 4.57 -16.16 -6.46
CA GLU A 223 5.18 -17.28 -5.72
C GLU A 223 6.47 -16.85 -4.98
N ARG A 224 7.31 -16.03 -5.61
CA ARG A 224 8.49 -15.48 -4.95
C ARG A 224 8.10 -14.53 -3.82
N SER A 225 7.10 -13.69 -4.04
CA SER A 225 6.66 -12.66 -3.09
C SER A 225 6.01 -13.29 -1.86
N PHE A 226 5.14 -14.30 -2.00
CA PHE A 226 4.59 -15.04 -0.86
C PHE A 226 5.71 -15.64 0.00
N LYS A 227 6.70 -16.28 -0.65
CA LYS A 227 7.86 -16.87 0.05
C LYS A 227 8.69 -15.79 0.76
N ALA A 228 8.94 -14.64 0.11
CA ALA A 228 9.71 -13.54 0.67
C ALA A 228 9.01 -12.94 1.89
N VAL A 229 7.71 -12.60 1.78
CA VAL A 229 6.93 -12.01 2.89
C VAL A 229 6.84 -12.95 4.08
N ARG A 230 6.64 -14.27 3.84
CA ARG A 230 6.60 -15.27 4.91
C ARG A 230 7.91 -15.43 5.67
N ALA A 231 9.04 -15.10 5.06
CA ALA A 231 10.36 -15.16 5.67
C ALA A 231 10.69 -13.94 6.54
N LEU A 232 9.93 -12.83 6.42
CA LEU A 232 10.18 -11.62 7.20
C LEU A 232 9.82 -11.84 8.67
N PRO A 233 10.70 -11.42 9.60
CA PRO A 233 10.35 -11.32 11.01
C PRO A 233 9.19 -10.33 11.19
N CYS A 234 8.13 -10.74 11.88
CA CYS A 234 6.94 -9.91 12.03
C CYS A 234 6.30 -10.11 13.41
N ASP A 235 6.17 -9.02 14.15
CA ASP A 235 5.40 -8.92 15.39
C ASP A 235 4.18 -8.02 15.20
N ILE A 236 4.26 -7.09 14.21
CA ILE A 236 3.23 -6.12 13.88
C ILE A 236 3.08 -6.08 12.36
N GLN A 237 1.93 -6.55 11.87
CA GLN A 237 1.53 -6.42 10.48
C GLN A 237 0.74 -5.14 10.28
N LEU A 238 1.18 -4.31 9.34
CA LEU A 238 0.50 -3.18 8.74
C LEU A 238 0.39 -3.44 7.24
N GLY A 239 -0.49 -2.73 6.54
CA GLY A 239 -0.71 -2.92 5.11
C GLY A 239 -1.14 -1.62 4.44
N ASP A 240 -1.17 -1.62 3.13
CA ASP A 240 -1.57 -0.47 2.32
C ASP A 240 -3.09 -0.21 2.40
N HIS A 241 -3.90 -1.22 2.78
CA HIS A 241 -5.31 -1.04 3.15
C HIS A 241 -5.59 -1.44 4.60
N PRO A 242 -6.29 -0.61 5.39
CA PRO A 242 -6.63 -0.87 6.79
C PRO A 242 -7.31 -2.22 7.06
N ALA A 243 -8.12 -2.70 6.10
CA ALA A 243 -8.82 -3.97 6.22
C ALA A 243 -7.89 -5.20 6.26
N GLU A 244 -6.70 -5.10 5.68
CA GLU A 244 -5.71 -6.19 5.59
C GLU A 244 -5.12 -6.58 6.95
N TYR A 245 -5.08 -5.63 7.88
CA TYR A 245 -4.55 -5.87 9.23
C TYR A 245 -5.54 -5.58 10.35
N ALA A 246 -6.85 -5.55 10.02
CA ALA A 246 -7.95 -5.33 10.97
C ALA A 246 -7.79 -4.03 11.79
N MET A 247 -7.40 -2.93 11.13
CA MET A 247 -7.03 -1.65 11.76
C MET A 247 -8.16 -1.11 12.64
N GLU A 248 -9.40 -1.08 12.17
CA GLU A 248 -10.54 -0.54 12.93
C GLU A 248 -10.80 -1.32 14.21
N GLU A 249 -10.71 -2.66 14.15
CA GLU A 249 -10.89 -3.53 15.33
C GLU A 249 -9.76 -3.34 16.34
N LYS A 250 -8.51 -3.22 15.85
CA LYS A 250 -7.35 -2.97 16.69
C LYS A 250 -7.41 -1.58 17.32
N TYR A 251 -7.78 -0.56 16.54
CA TYR A 251 -7.98 0.80 17.04
C TYR A 251 -9.05 0.86 18.13
N ALA A 252 -10.18 0.19 17.96
CA ALA A 252 -11.25 0.15 18.97
C ALA A 252 -10.80 -0.46 20.31
N LYS A 253 -9.79 -1.33 20.29
CA LYS A 253 -9.18 -1.97 21.47
C LYS A 253 -8.02 -1.16 22.05
N LEU A 254 -7.53 -0.14 21.35
CA LEU A 254 -6.39 0.67 21.75
C LEU A 254 -6.78 1.58 22.93
N LYS A 255 -6.39 1.21 24.15
CA LYS A 255 -6.70 1.95 25.38
C LYS A 255 -5.44 2.12 26.23
N PRO A 256 -5.29 3.26 26.94
CA PRO A 256 -4.21 3.44 27.90
C PRO A 256 -4.17 2.31 28.94
N GLY A 257 -2.99 1.79 29.23
CA GLY A 257 -2.80 0.76 30.26
C GLY A 257 -3.19 -0.66 29.84
N THR A 258 -3.62 -0.89 28.61
CA THR A 258 -3.87 -2.22 28.07
C THR A 258 -2.75 -2.65 27.13
N PRO A 259 -2.55 -3.97 26.90
CA PRO A 259 -1.63 -4.43 25.87
C PRO A 259 -1.96 -3.79 24.51
N ASN A 260 -0.93 -3.41 23.76
CA ASN A 260 -1.10 -2.80 22.45
C ASN A 260 -1.69 -3.82 21.45
N PRO A 261 -2.90 -3.61 20.91
CA PRO A 261 -3.56 -4.57 20.03
C PRO A 261 -2.90 -4.72 18.65
N PHE A 262 -2.01 -3.81 18.27
CA PHE A 262 -1.23 -3.93 17.04
C PHE A 262 -0.09 -4.95 17.16
N ILE A 263 0.37 -5.26 18.38
CA ILE A 263 1.35 -6.32 18.63
C ILE A 263 0.61 -7.65 18.55
N ASP A 264 0.60 -8.24 17.35
CA ASP A 264 -0.17 -9.43 17.03
C ASP A 264 0.55 -10.26 15.94
N ALA A 265 1.56 -11.01 16.38
CA ALA A 265 2.34 -11.86 15.48
C ALA A 265 1.50 -12.94 14.75
N ALA A 266 0.34 -13.31 15.32
CA ALA A 266 -0.57 -14.25 14.65
C ALA A 266 -1.23 -13.64 13.40
N SER A 267 -1.43 -12.30 13.36
CA SER A 267 -1.99 -11.61 12.19
C SER A 267 -1.01 -11.49 11.03
N CYS A 268 0.30 -11.62 11.27
CA CYS A 268 1.35 -11.44 10.28
C CYS A 268 1.25 -12.37 9.06
N ARG A 269 0.57 -13.49 9.20
CA ARG A 269 0.37 -14.45 8.10
C ARG A 269 -1.05 -14.44 7.53
N ARG A 270 -1.99 -13.85 8.24
CA ARG A 270 -3.41 -13.97 7.90
C ARG A 270 -3.73 -13.43 6.51
N GLU A 271 -3.25 -12.22 6.19
CA GLU A 271 -3.50 -11.64 4.88
C GLU A 271 -2.73 -12.36 3.78
N VAL A 272 -1.48 -12.71 4.04
CA VAL A 272 -0.66 -13.51 3.11
C VAL A 272 -1.32 -14.85 2.80
N ASP A 273 -1.86 -15.55 3.81
CA ASP A 273 -2.53 -16.83 3.65
C ASP A 273 -3.84 -16.69 2.84
N LEU A 274 -4.61 -15.63 3.07
CA LEU A 274 -5.82 -15.32 2.31
C LEU A 274 -5.51 -15.05 0.83
N GLU A 275 -4.56 -14.16 0.57
CA GLU A 275 -4.21 -13.74 -0.79
C GLU A 275 -3.54 -14.88 -1.58
N GLU A 276 -2.69 -15.70 -0.94
CA GLU A 276 -2.11 -16.88 -1.57
C GLU A 276 -3.17 -17.93 -1.91
N ALA A 277 -4.13 -18.17 -1.01
CA ALA A 277 -5.25 -19.08 -1.29
C ALA A 277 -6.11 -18.57 -2.46
N MET A 278 -6.40 -17.27 -2.53
CA MET A 278 -7.12 -16.66 -3.64
C MET A 278 -6.30 -16.72 -4.93
N PHE A 279 -5.00 -16.42 -4.88
CA PHE A 279 -4.09 -16.53 -6.02
C PHE A 279 -4.12 -17.94 -6.63
N HIS A 280 -4.00 -18.98 -5.83
CA HIS A 280 -4.05 -20.36 -6.32
C HIS A 280 -5.43 -20.71 -6.90
N ALA A 281 -6.50 -20.22 -6.31
CA ALA A 281 -7.85 -20.42 -6.86
C ALA A 281 -8.01 -19.76 -8.24
N ILE A 282 -7.56 -18.51 -8.40
CA ILE A 282 -7.56 -17.79 -9.70
C ILE A 282 -6.66 -18.52 -10.73
N LEU A 283 -5.47 -18.95 -10.30
CA LEU A 283 -4.53 -19.64 -11.18
C LEU A 283 -5.10 -20.96 -11.73
N ASN A 284 -5.85 -21.70 -10.91
CA ASN A 284 -6.50 -22.94 -11.31
C ASN A 284 -7.65 -22.72 -12.32
N GLU A 285 -8.34 -21.57 -12.27
CA GLU A 285 -9.36 -21.21 -13.26
C GLU A 285 -8.78 -20.54 -14.52
N SER A 286 -7.53 -20.04 -14.44
CA SER A 286 -6.90 -19.38 -15.58
C SER A 286 -6.63 -20.40 -16.71
N PRO A 287 -6.88 -20.03 -18.00
CA PRO A 287 -6.59 -20.92 -19.12
C PRO A 287 -5.11 -21.30 -19.13
N GLN A 288 -4.82 -22.59 -18.93
CA GLN A 288 -3.44 -23.08 -19.05
C GLN A 288 -2.96 -22.89 -20.49
N PRO A 289 -1.74 -22.38 -20.74
CA PRO A 289 -1.19 -22.33 -22.08
C PRO A 289 -1.19 -23.75 -22.65
N LYS A 290 -1.84 -23.94 -23.81
CA LYS A 290 -1.76 -25.24 -24.51
C LYS A 290 -0.29 -25.53 -24.73
N ALA A 291 0.19 -26.66 -24.21
CA ALA A 291 1.54 -27.14 -24.49
C ALA A 291 1.74 -27.11 -25.99
N ALA A 292 2.75 -26.39 -26.46
CA ALA A 292 3.14 -26.42 -27.89
C ALA A 292 3.48 -27.86 -28.21
N ARG A 293 2.68 -28.47 -29.13
CA ARG A 293 2.93 -29.82 -29.66
C ARG A 293 4.06 -29.74 -30.67
#